data_5db9a9d883434a402e8399672588e707
#
_entry.id   5db9a9d883434a402e8399672588e707
#
_cell.length_a   1.000
_cell.length_b   1.000
_cell.length_c   1.000
_cell.angle_alpha   90.00
_cell.angle_beta   90.00
_cell.angle_gamma   90.00
#
_symmetry.space_group_name_H-M   'P 1'
#
loop_
_entity.id
_entity.type
_entity.pdbx_description
1 polymer ?
#
loop_
_entity_poly.entity_id
_entity_poly.type
_entity_poly.pdbx_seq_one_letter_code
_entity_poly.pdbx_strand_id
1 'polypeptide(L)'
;GIVASRLVEKYYKPTFVLTRSNGFVTGSARSVRGFDLYEAISSCADLLENYGGHIYAAGLTLREENLDEFVTRIDKYVGEHINEEMSTPVVDVDSEINFSQITPKFCRILKQFQPFGPGNSSPVFLTKNVYDNGTGRKVGPGGQHLKLELIQESQPYHQISSIAFNMADLFAHIHNGNPVDICYSIVENYFRGNSTIQLRIKDMREREDINL
;
A
#
# COMPACT_ATOMS: atom_id res chain seq x y z
N GLY A 1 10.17 -12.00 7.03
CA GLY A 1 10.02 -10.92 6.04
C GLY A 1 8.56 -10.63 5.72
N ILE A 2 7.79 -11.61 5.27
CA ILE A 2 6.37 -11.42 4.86
C ILE A 2 5.53 -10.87 5.99
N VAL A 3 5.66 -11.39 7.21
CA VAL A 3 4.90 -10.91 8.37
C VAL A 3 5.25 -9.45 8.69
N ALA A 4 6.54 -9.09 8.69
CA ALA A 4 6.96 -7.72 8.90
C ALA A 4 6.38 -6.77 7.84
N SER A 5 6.36 -7.17 6.55
CA SER A 5 5.73 -6.38 5.49
C SER A 5 4.23 -6.15 5.75
N ARG A 6 3.50 -7.20 6.17
CA ARG A 6 2.06 -7.08 6.49
C ARG A 6 1.78 -6.17 7.69
N LEU A 7 2.67 -6.16 8.67
CA LEU A 7 2.54 -5.26 9.81
C LEU A 7 2.83 -3.80 9.41
N VAL A 8 3.84 -3.55 8.57
CA VAL A 8 4.08 -2.22 8.00
C VAL A 8 2.89 -1.73 7.16
N GLU A 9 2.32 -2.59 6.30
CA GLU A 9 1.11 -2.25 5.53
C GLU A 9 -0.06 -1.84 6.43
N LYS A 10 -0.19 -2.49 7.61
CA LYS A 10 -1.31 -2.24 8.53
C LYS A 10 -1.10 -1.03 9.44
N TYR A 11 0.11 -0.86 9.97
CA TYR A 11 0.37 0.11 11.03
C TYR A 11 1.21 1.30 10.57
N TYR A 12 1.80 1.20 9.39
CA TYR A 12 2.71 2.18 8.78
C TYR A 12 3.82 2.67 9.73
N LYS A 13 4.53 1.70 10.32
CA LYS A 13 5.65 1.94 11.24
C LYS A 13 6.81 0.99 10.92
N PRO A 14 8.08 1.41 11.14
CA PRO A 14 9.20 0.48 11.10
C PRO A 14 8.91 -0.72 12.02
N THR A 15 9.06 -1.93 11.49
CA THR A 15 8.58 -3.14 12.17
C THR A 15 9.65 -4.22 12.19
N PHE A 16 9.90 -4.77 13.36
CA PHE A 16 10.78 -5.90 13.60
C PHE A 16 9.95 -7.13 13.99
N VAL A 17 10.17 -8.25 13.33
CA VAL A 17 9.57 -9.54 13.68
C VAL A 17 10.69 -10.49 14.06
N LEU A 18 10.72 -10.85 15.33
CA LEU A 18 11.79 -11.62 15.95
C LEU A 18 11.29 -13.00 16.38
N THR A 19 12.14 -14.01 16.25
CA THR A 19 11.88 -15.39 16.66
C THR A 19 13.03 -15.91 17.50
N ARG A 20 12.74 -16.50 18.66
CA ARG A 20 13.72 -17.13 19.54
C ARG A 20 13.98 -18.58 19.14
N SER A 21 15.25 -18.98 19.06
CA SER A 21 15.66 -20.35 18.82
C SER A 21 17.09 -20.59 19.33
N ASN A 22 17.28 -21.62 20.18
CA ASN A 22 18.57 -22.10 20.62
C ASN A 22 19.48 -21.01 21.24
N GLY A 23 18.93 -20.14 22.09
CA GLY A 23 19.67 -19.06 22.76
C GLY A 23 19.97 -17.84 21.87
N PHE A 24 19.47 -17.85 20.63
CA PHE A 24 19.54 -16.73 19.70
C PHE A 24 18.15 -16.20 19.37
N VAL A 25 18.13 -14.95 18.99
CA VAL A 25 16.96 -14.28 18.41
C VAL A 25 17.32 -13.89 17.00
N THR A 26 16.57 -14.39 16.03
CA THR A 26 16.69 -14.01 14.62
C THR A 26 15.48 -13.28 14.16
N GLY A 27 15.63 -12.35 13.22
CA GLY A 27 14.50 -11.58 12.75
C GLY A 27 14.65 -10.95 11.39
N SER A 28 13.53 -10.44 10.96
CA SER A 28 13.41 -9.62 9.75
C SER A 28 12.73 -8.32 10.11
N ALA A 29 13.24 -7.24 9.56
CA ALA A 29 12.68 -5.91 9.74
C ALA A 29 12.26 -5.31 8.39
N ARG A 30 11.25 -4.43 8.45
CA ARG A 30 10.76 -3.64 7.32
C ARG A 30 10.55 -2.21 7.77
N SER A 31 10.78 -1.28 6.86
CA SER A 31 10.68 0.15 7.10
C SER A 31 9.54 0.81 6.33
N VAL A 32 9.27 2.05 6.70
CA VAL A 32 8.43 3.00 5.99
C VAL A 32 9.29 3.93 5.13
N ARG A 33 8.67 4.69 4.26
CA ARG A 33 9.34 5.67 3.41
C ARG A 33 10.07 6.72 4.26
N GLY A 34 11.33 6.98 3.91
CA GLY A 34 12.15 8.01 4.54
C GLY A 34 12.92 7.57 5.79
N PHE A 35 12.58 6.43 6.41
CA PHE A 35 13.29 5.92 7.58
C PHE A 35 14.34 4.89 7.19
N ASP A 36 15.63 5.17 7.49
CA ASP A 36 16.74 4.25 7.23
C ASP A 36 16.81 3.16 8.31
N LEU A 37 16.28 1.99 7.94
CA LEU A 37 16.29 0.82 8.82
C LEU A 37 17.69 0.23 9.03
N TYR A 38 18.55 0.31 8.00
CA TYR A 38 19.89 -0.24 8.09
C TYR A 38 20.74 0.57 9.07
N GLU A 39 20.63 1.90 9.04
CA GLU A 39 21.32 2.78 9.97
C GLU A 39 20.82 2.57 11.42
N ALA A 40 19.50 2.42 11.60
CA ALA A 40 18.91 2.10 12.90
C ALA A 40 19.47 0.80 13.49
N ILE A 41 19.56 -0.28 12.69
CA ILE A 41 20.14 -1.56 13.15
C ILE A 41 21.64 -1.40 13.40
N SER A 42 22.35 -0.68 12.56
CA SER A 42 23.81 -0.44 12.69
C SER A 42 24.14 0.31 13.99
N SER A 43 23.26 1.16 14.50
CA SER A 43 23.43 1.84 15.81
C SER A 43 23.47 0.89 16.99
N CYS A 44 23.02 -0.36 16.81
CA CYS A 44 23.01 -1.44 17.79
C CYS A 44 23.99 -2.57 17.44
N ALA A 45 24.97 -2.33 16.55
CA ALA A 45 25.85 -3.37 16.01
C ALA A 45 26.60 -4.17 17.11
N ASP A 46 26.92 -3.53 18.22
CA ASP A 46 27.58 -4.13 19.38
C ASP A 46 26.76 -5.21 20.10
N LEU A 47 25.43 -5.22 19.92
CA LEU A 47 24.49 -6.21 20.48
C LEU A 47 24.20 -7.37 19.52
N LEU A 48 24.65 -7.26 18.26
CA LEU A 48 24.28 -8.18 17.18
C LEU A 48 25.40 -9.14 16.84
N GLU A 49 25.06 -10.41 16.62
CA GLU A 49 25.99 -11.42 16.06
C GLU A 49 26.13 -11.26 14.54
N ASN A 50 25.01 -10.91 13.90
CA ASN A 50 24.96 -10.70 12.43
C ASN A 50 23.78 -9.82 12.08
N TYR A 51 23.97 -8.95 11.08
CA TYR A 51 22.89 -8.16 10.47
C TYR A 51 23.25 -7.79 9.04
N GLY A 52 22.24 -7.49 8.23
CA GLY A 52 22.43 -7.06 6.85
C GLY A 52 21.11 -6.68 6.19
N GLY A 53 21.22 -5.92 5.12
CA GLY A 53 20.03 -5.43 4.40
C GLY A 53 20.29 -4.09 3.73
N HIS A 54 19.23 -3.31 3.63
CA HIS A 54 19.23 -1.97 3.08
C HIS A 54 18.15 -1.11 3.76
N ILE A 55 17.99 0.15 3.35
CA ILE A 55 17.12 1.13 3.99
C ILE A 55 15.67 0.66 4.27
N TYR A 56 15.10 -0.23 3.45
CA TYR A 56 13.68 -0.68 3.59
C TYR A 56 13.51 -2.09 4.15
N ALA A 57 14.57 -2.90 4.16
CA ALA A 57 14.48 -4.28 4.60
C ALA A 57 15.80 -4.78 5.13
N ALA A 58 15.77 -5.42 6.29
CA ALA A 58 16.95 -5.99 6.91
C ALA A 58 16.62 -7.31 7.63
N GLY A 59 17.68 -8.08 7.87
CA GLY A 59 17.71 -9.24 8.75
C GLY A 59 18.73 -9.04 9.85
N LEU A 60 18.53 -9.67 11.00
CA LEU A 60 19.44 -9.60 12.13
C LEU A 60 19.41 -10.87 12.96
N THR A 61 20.50 -11.08 13.69
CA THR A 61 20.62 -12.14 14.71
C THR A 61 21.36 -11.57 15.90
N LEU A 62 20.85 -11.83 17.11
CA LEU A 62 21.47 -11.45 18.36
C LEU A 62 21.35 -12.57 19.40
N ARG A 63 22.12 -12.50 20.47
CA ARG A 63 21.95 -13.38 21.62
C ARG A 63 20.68 -13.01 22.38
N GLU A 64 19.99 -14.00 22.93
CA GLU A 64 18.74 -13.77 23.68
C GLU A 64 18.95 -12.82 24.87
N GLU A 65 20.12 -12.86 25.52
CA GLU A 65 20.48 -11.98 26.63
C GLU A 65 20.55 -10.48 26.25
N ASN A 66 20.78 -10.17 24.95
CA ASN A 66 20.85 -8.80 24.44
C ASN A 66 19.50 -8.24 23.97
N LEU A 67 18.43 -9.05 24.00
CA LEU A 67 17.15 -8.68 23.38
C LEU A 67 16.53 -7.43 23.99
N ASP A 68 16.47 -7.35 25.31
CA ASP A 68 15.81 -6.25 26.02
C ASP A 68 16.56 -4.91 25.78
N GLU A 69 17.88 -4.97 25.78
CA GLU A 69 18.71 -3.80 25.49
C GLU A 69 18.56 -3.37 24.01
N PHE A 70 18.56 -4.34 23.10
CA PHE A 70 18.32 -4.07 21.67
C PHE A 70 16.97 -3.38 21.44
N VAL A 71 15.88 -3.91 22.04
CA VAL A 71 14.55 -3.30 21.91
C VAL A 71 14.55 -1.88 22.45
N THR A 72 15.15 -1.65 23.62
CA THR A 72 15.22 -0.30 24.23
C THR A 72 15.98 0.69 23.35
N ARG A 73 17.12 0.29 22.78
CA ARG A 73 17.93 1.16 21.91
C ARG A 73 17.24 1.44 20.59
N ILE A 74 16.62 0.43 19.97
CA ILE A 74 15.90 0.60 18.70
C ILE A 74 14.68 1.50 18.88
N ASP A 75 13.88 1.31 19.94
CA ASP A 75 12.73 2.17 20.21
C ASP A 75 13.14 3.63 20.43
N LYS A 76 14.23 3.85 21.16
CA LYS A 76 14.79 5.19 21.34
C LYS A 76 15.24 5.78 20.01
N TYR A 77 16.02 5.03 19.22
CA TYR A 77 16.49 5.49 17.91
C TYR A 77 15.33 5.85 16.98
N VAL A 78 14.32 4.99 16.89
CA VAL A 78 13.11 5.25 16.08
C VAL A 78 12.41 6.52 16.58
N GLY A 79 12.22 6.67 17.89
CA GLY A 79 11.56 7.85 18.46
C GLY A 79 12.29 9.17 18.18
N GLU A 80 13.63 9.14 18.06
CA GLU A 80 14.45 10.32 17.77
C GLU A 80 14.54 10.66 16.25
N HIS A 81 14.32 9.68 15.37
CA HIS A 81 14.56 9.83 13.93
C HIS A 81 13.30 9.73 13.08
N ILE A 82 12.17 9.25 13.61
CA ILE A 82 10.89 9.23 12.90
C ILE A 82 10.19 10.58 13.03
N ASN A 83 9.64 11.08 11.92
CA ASN A 83 8.84 12.29 11.91
C ASN A 83 7.42 12.02 11.39
N GLU A 84 6.57 13.05 11.37
CA GLU A 84 5.18 12.95 10.95
C GLU A 84 5.05 12.54 9.47
N GLU A 85 5.92 13.05 8.60
CA GLU A 85 5.94 12.69 7.18
C GLU A 85 6.24 11.19 6.98
N MET A 86 7.19 10.64 7.75
CA MET A 86 7.53 9.21 7.73
C MET A 86 6.44 8.33 8.35
N SER A 87 5.54 8.90 9.14
CA SER A 87 4.45 8.20 9.82
C SER A 87 3.12 8.28 9.07
N THR A 88 3.07 9.06 7.99
CA THR A 88 1.87 9.25 7.19
C THR A 88 1.98 8.49 5.87
N PRO A 89 1.08 7.53 5.60
CA PRO A 89 1.05 6.85 4.31
C PRO A 89 0.82 7.85 3.17
N VAL A 90 1.65 7.77 2.13
CA VAL A 90 1.55 8.63 0.95
C VAL A 90 1.44 7.76 -0.30
N VAL A 91 0.54 8.12 -1.20
CA VAL A 91 0.45 7.54 -2.54
C VAL A 91 0.95 8.58 -3.54
N ASP A 92 2.11 8.30 -4.18
CA ASP A 92 2.59 9.13 -5.29
C ASP A 92 1.69 8.93 -6.50
N VAL A 93 1.17 10.03 -7.04
CA VAL A 93 0.29 10.05 -8.21
C VAL A 93 1.07 10.57 -9.42
N ASP A 94 1.13 9.77 -10.47
CA ASP A 94 1.84 10.15 -11.71
C ASP A 94 1.02 11.13 -12.56
N SER A 95 -0.31 11.00 -12.58
CA SER A 95 -1.18 11.91 -13.32
C SER A 95 -2.63 11.85 -12.86
N GLU A 96 -3.33 12.98 -12.95
CA GLU A 96 -4.80 13.04 -12.86
C GLU A 96 -5.39 12.79 -14.26
N ILE A 97 -6.30 11.82 -14.37
CA ILE A 97 -6.97 11.46 -15.63
C ILE A 97 -8.47 11.23 -15.43
N ASN A 98 -9.24 11.40 -16.49
CA ASN A 98 -10.65 11.02 -16.55
C ASN A 98 -10.82 9.60 -17.09
N PHE A 99 -11.91 8.92 -16.74
CA PHE A 99 -12.17 7.56 -17.20
C PHE A 99 -12.21 7.44 -18.73
N SER A 100 -12.66 8.48 -19.46
CA SER A 100 -12.64 8.51 -20.92
C SER A 100 -11.25 8.37 -21.55
N GLN A 101 -10.21 8.71 -20.81
CA GLN A 101 -8.82 8.58 -21.27
C GLN A 101 -8.31 7.14 -21.15
N ILE A 102 -8.99 6.27 -20.38
CA ILE A 102 -8.64 4.85 -20.22
C ILE A 102 -9.13 4.05 -21.44
N THR A 103 -8.51 4.28 -22.56
CA THR A 103 -8.85 3.63 -23.84
C THR A 103 -7.99 2.37 -24.05
N PRO A 104 -8.38 1.45 -24.96
CA PRO A 104 -7.54 0.33 -25.34
C PRO A 104 -6.16 0.75 -25.87
N LYS A 105 -6.08 1.91 -26.54
CA LYS A 105 -4.81 2.49 -27.00
C LYS A 105 -3.93 2.90 -25.81
N PHE A 106 -4.51 3.60 -24.84
CA PHE A 106 -3.82 4.02 -23.62
C PHE A 106 -3.27 2.79 -22.85
N CYS A 107 -4.09 1.77 -22.66
CA CYS A 107 -3.66 0.54 -21.97
C CYS A 107 -2.52 -0.18 -22.72
N ARG A 108 -2.55 -0.21 -24.08
CA ARG A 108 -1.44 -0.77 -24.88
C ARG A 108 -0.13 0.01 -24.70
N ILE A 109 -0.22 1.34 -24.58
CA ILE A 109 0.96 2.19 -24.32
C ILE A 109 1.52 1.89 -22.92
N LEU A 110 0.67 1.84 -21.89
CA LEU A 110 1.11 1.51 -20.53
C LEU A 110 1.84 0.16 -20.44
N LYS A 111 1.43 -0.82 -21.22
CA LYS A 111 2.11 -2.12 -21.29
C LYS A 111 3.56 -2.03 -21.79
N GLN A 112 3.90 -1.04 -22.60
CA GLN A 112 5.26 -0.88 -23.14
C GLN A 112 6.25 -0.41 -22.07
N PHE A 113 5.77 0.11 -20.93
CA PHE A 113 6.61 0.44 -19.77
C PHE A 113 6.99 -0.76 -18.91
N GLN A 114 6.39 -1.93 -19.14
CA GLN A 114 6.72 -3.17 -18.42
C GLN A 114 8.11 -3.72 -18.81
N PRO A 115 8.81 -4.44 -17.91
CA PRO A 115 8.34 -4.90 -16.60
C PRO A 115 8.42 -3.83 -15.52
N PHE A 116 7.40 -3.77 -14.66
CA PHE A 116 7.41 -2.90 -13.50
C PHE A 116 8.18 -3.54 -12.33
N GLY A 117 8.85 -2.69 -11.53
CA GLY A 117 9.65 -3.12 -10.39
C GLY A 117 10.38 -1.95 -9.72
N PRO A 118 11.40 -2.20 -8.91
CA PRO A 118 12.22 -1.15 -8.30
C PRO A 118 12.79 -0.22 -9.37
N GLY A 119 12.59 1.10 -9.19
CA GLY A 119 13.02 2.12 -10.15
C GLY A 119 12.11 2.31 -11.37
N ASN A 120 11.12 1.44 -11.57
CA ASN A 120 10.11 1.53 -12.63
C ASN A 120 8.75 1.05 -12.08
N SER A 121 8.14 1.82 -11.19
CA SER A 121 6.86 1.46 -10.57
C SER A 121 5.71 1.51 -11.56
N SER A 122 4.69 0.66 -11.29
CA SER A 122 3.44 0.74 -12.05
C SER A 122 2.79 2.10 -11.86
N PRO A 123 2.42 2.81 -12.93
CA PRO A 123 1.81 4.13 -12.83
C PRO A 123 0.55 4.14 -11.97
N VAL A 124 0.43 5.21 -11.19
CA VAL A 124 -0.72 5.48 -10.32
C VAL A 124 -1.44 6.71 -10.83
N PHE A 125 -2.72 6.58 -11.07
CA PHE A 125 -3.58 7.65 -11.57
C PHE A 125 -4.55 8.10 -10.50
N LEU A 126 -4.92 9.39 -10.54
CA LEU A 126 -5.99 9.98 -9.75
C LEU A 126 -7.19 10.27 -10.66
N THR A 127 -8.38 9.87 -10.23
CA THR A 127 -9.63 10.34 -10.81
C THR A 127 -10.54 10.85 -9.71
N LYS A 128 -11.08 12.04 -9.89
CA LYS A 128 -11.95 12.72 -8.94
C LYS A 128 -13.42 12.57 -9.30
N ASN A 129 -14.29 12.74 -8.31
CA ASN A 129 -15.75 12.68 -8.47
C ASN A 129 -16.23 11.35 -9.09
N VAL A 130 -15.85 10.28 -8.46
CA VAL A 130 -16.19 8.92 -8.89
C VAL A 130 -17.29 8.36 -7.99
N TYR A 131 -18.23 7.67 -8.60
CA TYR A 131 -19.37 7.03 -7.93
C TYR A 131 -19.41 5.53 -8.26
N ASP A 132 -19.94 4.72 -7.35
CA ASP A 132 -20.36 3.37 -7.72
C ASP A 132 -21.70 3.44 -8.45
N ASN A 133 -21.90 2.60 -9.46
CA ASN A 133 -23.15 2.54 -10.23
C ASN A 133 -24.31 1.84 -9.47
N GLY A 134 -24.12 1.54 -8.17
CA GLY A 134 -25.09 0.85 -7.32
C GLY A 134 -24.92 -0.68 -7.27
N THR A 135 -23.94 -1.24 -7.98
CA THR A 135 -23.68 -2.70 -8.01
C THR A 135 -22.50 -3.13 -7.14
N GLY A 136 -21.87 -2.17 -6.47
CA GLY A 136 -20.76 -2.41 -5.57
C GLY A 136 -21.10 -3.40 -4.44
N ARG A 137 -20.12 -4.21 -4.07
CA ARG A 137 -20.30 -5.19 -3.00
C ARG A 137 -19.01 -5.48 -2.27
N LYS A 138 -19.16 -5.91 -1.01
CA LYS A 138 -18.08 -6.47 -0.22
C LYS A 138 -17.72 -7.87 -0.73
N VAL A 139 -16.42 -8.16 -0.84
CA VAL A 139 -15.89 -9.44 -1.31
C VAL A 139 -14.71 -9.90 -0.44
N GLY A 140 -14.28 -11.16 -0.61
CA GLY A 140 -13.25 -11.80 0.22
C GLY A 140 -13.83 -12.56 1.41
N PRO A 141 -13.06 -13.45 2.06
CA PRO A 141 -13.55 -14.35 3.10
C PRO A 141 -14.23 -13.66 4.29
N GLY A 142 -13.78 -12.44 4.64
CA GLY A 142 -14.35 -11.61 5.71
C GLY A 142 -15.10 -10.37 5.20
N GLY A 143 -15.33 -10.26 3.88
CA GLY A 143 -15.96 -9.07 3.31
C GLY A 143 -15.10 -7.80 3.40
N GLN A 144 -13.79 -7.95 3.53
CA GLN A 144 -12.86 -6.84 3.77
C GLN A 144 -12.47 -6.05 2.51
N HIS A 145 -12.82 -6.54 1.32
CA HIS A 145 -12.50 -5.90 0.05
C HIS A 145 -13.77 -5.38 -0.61
N LEU A 146 -13.61 -4.43 -1.54
CA LEU A 146 -14.71 -3.91 -2.35
C LEU A 146 -14.52 -4.27 -3.82
N LYS A 147 -15.57 -4.80 -4.43
CA LYS A 147 -15.72 -4.92 -5.88
C LYS A 147 -16.72 -3.88 -6.33
N LEU A 148 -16.29 -2.94 -7.16
CA LEU A 148 -17.06 -1.77 -7.56
C LEU A 148 -17.14 -1.68 -9.08
N GLU A 149 -18.22 -1.11 -9.58
CA GLU A 149 -18.36 -0.69 -10.98
C GLU A 149 -18.46 0.85 -10.97
N LEU A 150 -17.32 1.49 -11.20
CA LEU A 150 -17.17 2.93 -11.01
C LEU A 150 -17.54 3.70 -12.26
N ILE A 151 -18.23 4.81 -12.05
CA ILE A 151 -18.58 5.82 -13.06
C ILE A 151 -18.05 7.18 -12.63
N GLN A 152 -17.84 8.07 -13.59
CA GLN A 152 -17.51 9.46 -13.32
C GLN A 152 -18.69 10.33 -13.71
N GLU A 153 -19.02 11.34 -12.91
CA GLU A 153 -20.18 12.21 -13.12
C GLU A 153 -20.28 12.77 -14.54
N SER A 154 -19.14 13.25 -15.08
CA SER A 154 -19.05 13.76 -16.44
C SER A 154 -19.29 12.72 -17.54
N GLN A 155 -19.31 11.41 -17.19
CA GLN A 155 -19.41 10.30 -18.13
C GLN A 155 -20.13 9.09 -17.50
N PRO A 156 -21.43 9.20 -17.19
CA PRO A 156 -22.17 8.18 -16.44
C PRO A 156 -22.35 6.84 -17.20
N TYR A 157 -22.14 6.84 -18.52
CA TYR A 157 -22.22 5.61 -19.32
C TYR A 157 -20.87 4.87 -19.47
N HIS A 158 -19.76 5.48 -19.01
CA HIS A 158 -18.44 4.86 -19.04
C HIS A 158 -18.11 4.28 -17.68
N GLN A 159 -18.45 3.01 -17.50
CA GLN A 159 -18.20 2.30 -16.25
C GLN A 159 -16.91 1.47 -16.33
N ILE A 160 -16.17 1.43 -15.24
CA ILE A 160 -14.94 0.64 -15.13
C ILE A 160 -14.98 -0.23 -13.88
N SER A 161 -14.77 -1.52 -14.09
CA SER A 161 -14.66 -2.49 -13.00
C SER A 161 -13.45 -2.21 -12.12
N SER A 162 -13.62 -2.26 -10.81
CA SER A 162 -12.59 -1.89 -9.84
C SER A 162 -12.55 -2.85 -8.67
N ILE A 163 -11.36 -3.01 -8.07
CA ILE A 163 -11.12 -3.77 -6.85
C ILE A 163 -10.35 -2.91 -5.85
N ALA A 164 -10.87 -2.81 -4.63
CA ALA A 164 -10.22 -2.13 -3.51
C ALA A 164 -9.98 -3.12 -2.38
N PHE A 165 -8.72 -3.38 -2.07
CA PHE A 165 -8.36 -4.32 -1.02
C PHE A 165 -8.33 -3.65 0.34
N ASN A 166 -8.96 -4.28 1.36
CA ASN A 166 -9.01 -3.83 2.75
C ASN A 166 -9.64 -2.44 2.96
N MET A 167 -10.60 -2.06 2.10
CA MET A 167 -11.27 -0.76 2.13
C MET A 167 -12.80 -0.91 2.36
N ALA A 168 -13.23 -2.00 2.96
CA ALA A 168 -14.67 -2.27 3.18
C ALA A 168 -15.36 -1.27 4.12
N ASP A 169 -14.59 -0.52 4.90
CA ASP A 169 -15.12 0.51 5.80
C ASP A 169 -15.76 1.66 5.01
N LEU A 170 -15.24 1.96 3.80
CA LEU A 170 -15.80 2.98 2.89
C LEU A 170 -17.06 2.54 2.15
N PHE A 171 -17.50 1.28 2.32
CA PHE A 171 -18.63 0.74 1.57
C PHE A 171 -19.93 1.53 1.80
N ALA A 172 -20.23 1.90 3.04
CA ALA A 172 -21.46 2.63 3.37
C ALA A 172 -21.49 4.00 2.68
N HIS A 173 -20.38 4.72 2.67
CA HIS A 173 -20.25 6.02 2.01
C HIS A 173 -20.54 5.90 0.50
N ILE A 174 -19.85 4.97 -0.17
CA ILE A 174 -19.95 4.75 -1.62
C ILE A 174 -21.33 4.23 -2.01
N HIS A 175 -21.88 3.29 -1.24
CA HIS A 175 -23.17 2.66 -1.52
C HIS A 175 -24.35 3.64 -1.40
N ASN A 176 -24.19 4.67 -0.57
CA ASN A 176 -25.17 5.76 -0.44
C ASN A 176 -25.10 6.77 -1.61
N GLY A 177 -24.26 6.52 -2.62
CA GLY A 177 -24.11 7.38 -3.78
C GLY A 177 -23.25 8.62 -3.56
N ASN A 178 -22.45 8.63 -2.50
CA ASN A 178 -21.52 9.73 -2.25
C ASN A 178 -20.27 9.61 -3.12
N PRO A 179 -19.74 10.73 -3.64
CA PRO A 179 -18.55 10.75 -4.46
C PRO A 179 -17.29 10.43 -3.66
N VAL A 180 -16.33 9.83 -4.34
CA VAL A 180 -14.98 9.61 -3.85
C VAL A 180 -13.95 10.04 -4.87
N ASP A 181 -12.78 10.44 -4.39
CA ASP A 181 -11.59 10.57 -5.21
C ASP A 181 -10.76 9.29 -5.05
N ILE A 182 -10.26 8.74 -6.15
CA ILE A 182 -9.55 7.45 -6.14
C ILE A 182 -8.16 7.54 -6.74
N CYS A 183 -7.18 6.91 -6.07
CA CYS A 183 -5.87 6.62 -6.62
C CYS A 183 -5.80 5.14 -7.01
N TYR A 184 -5.35 4.83 -8.23
CA TYR A 184 -5.39 3.47 -8.76
C TYR A 184 -4.29 3.18 -9.79
N SER A 185 -3.99 1.89 -9.95
CA SER A 185 -3.26 1.38 -11.10
C SER A 185 -4.23 0.67 -12.04
N ILE A 186 -3.95 0.73 -13.35
CA ILE A 186 -4.72 0.04 -14.38
C ILE A 186 -4.11 -1.34 -14.59
N VAL A 187 -4.91 -2.39 -14.41
CA VAL A 187 -4.47 -3.78 -14.57
C VAL A 187 -5.37 -4.53 -15.55
N GLU A 188 -4.83 -5.55 -16.19
CA GLU A 188 -5.64 -6.52 -16.91
C GLU A 188 -6.03 -7.66 -15.97
N ASN A 189 -7.31 -7.94 -15.92
CA ASN A 189 -7.85 -9.08 -15.21
C ASN A 189 -8.19 -10.18 -16.23
N TYR A 190 -7.52 -11.33 -16.09
CA TYR A 190 -7.77 -12.52 -16.90
C TYR A 190 -8.71 -13.45 -16.14
N PHE A 191 -9.92 -13.62 -16.68
CA PHE A 191 -10.89 -14.52 -16.09
C PHE A 191 -11.60 -15.35 -17.17
N ARG A 192 -11.57 -16.65 -17.06
CA ARG A 192 -12.20 -17.63 -17.99
C ARG A 192 -11.86 -17.35 -19.47
N GLY A 193 -10.61 -17.03 -19.76
CA GLY A 193 -10.13 -16.77 -21.12
C GLY A 193 -10.41 -15.36 -21.66
N ASN A 194 -11.11 -14.51 -20.89
CA ASN A 194 -11.36 -13.11 -21.26
C ASN A 194 -10.41 -12.19 -20.51
N SER A 195 -9.88 -11.19 -21.20
CA SER A 195 -9.13 -10.09 -20.61
C SER A 195 -9.99 -8.85 -20.51
N THR A 196 -10.07 -8.27 -19.32
CA THR A 196 -10.81 -7.03 -19.07
C THR A 196 -9.93 -6.03 -18.32
N ILE A 197 -10.11 -4.75 -18.62
CA ILE A 197 -9.47 -3.68 -17.86
C ILE A 197 -10.14 -3.59 -16.49
N GLN A 198 -9.32 -3.49 -15.45
CA GLN A 198 -9.76 -3.31 -14.08
C GLN A 198 -8.90 -2.26 -13.39
N LEU A 199 -9.51 -1.41 -12.55
CA LEU A 199 -8.79 -0.52 -11.67
C LEU A 199 -8.45 -1.25 -10.37
N ARG A 200 -7.18 -1.27 -10.01
CA ARG A 200 -6.73 -1.69 -8.69
C ARG A 200 -6.54 -0.46 -7.83
N ILE A 201 -7.53 -0.21 -6.98
CA ILE A 201 -7.54 0.95 -6.10
C ILE A 201 -6.39 0.85 -5.10
N LYS A 202 -5.65 1.93 -4.95
CA LYS A 202 -4.56 2.11 -3.99
C LYS A 202 -4.99 2.88 -2.77
N ASP A 203 -5.81 3.91 -3.00
CA ASP A 203 -6.38 4.74 -1.96
C ASP A 203 -7.70 5.35 -2.43
N MET A 204 -8.56 5.70 -1.49
CA MET A 204 -9.88 6.26 -1.73
C MET A 204 -10.17 7.29 -0.65
N ARG A 205 -10.57 8.50 -1.04
CA ARG A 205 -10.93 9.55 -0.12
C ARG A 205 -12.39 9.93 -0.28
N GLU A 206 -13.07 10.01 0.83
CA GLU A 206 -14.37 10.65 0.89
C GLU A 206 -14.19 12.12 0.50
N ARG A 207 -15.10 12.63 -0.30
CA ARG A 207 -15.14 14.05 -0.60
C ARG A 207 -16.06 14.70 0.41
N GLU A 208 -15.53 15.59 1.24
CA GLU A 208 -16.36 16.49 2.01
C GLU A 208 -17.06 17.41 1.02
N ASP A 209 -18.39 17.43 1.03
CA ASP A 209 -19.17 18.41 0.28
C ASP A 209 -18.74 19.79 0.76
N ILE A 210 -18.03 20.51 -0.09
CA ILE A 210 -17.84 21.94 0.10
C ILE A 210 -19.23 22.52 -0.13
N ASN A 211 -20.02 22.63 0.93
CA ASN A 211 -21.26 23.40 0.92
C ASN A 211 -20.89 24.84 0.51
N LEU A 212 -21.16 25.18 -0.76
CA LEU A 212 -21.11 26.52 -1.30
C LEU A 212 -22.25 27.36 -0.76
#